data_6bf79901461be629c7d0d68b308ab46e
#
_entry.id   6bf79901461be629c7d0d68b308ab46e
#
_cell.length_a   1.000
_cell.length_b   1.000
_cell.length_c   1.000
_cell.angle_alpha   90.00
_cell.angle_beta   90.00
_cell.angle_gamma   90.00
#
_symmetry.space_group_name_H-M   'P 1'
#
loop_
_entity.id
_entity.type
_entity.pdbx_description
1 polymer ?
#
loop_
_entity_poly.entity_id
_entity_poly.type
_entity_poly.pdbx_seq_one_letter_code
_entity_poly.pdbx_strand_id
1 'polypeptide(L)'
;MAITALYSGATGLSALSTELDVISNNLANVNTKGFKASRVNFEDLVYQEKAQPGVENANGDERPMGLFVGLGTRVSNTQFDFTQGDPISTNSQLDMCIAGRGFFQVQLANGAGDGTGYSRAGNFTLNSNGEMVLGTANGPRLEPPIQIPQEATAIDITSDGQVWVQLPNQVDPQQIGQIELAQFINPEGLKPIGGNVYIPSGSS
;
A
#
# COMPACT_ATOMS: atom_id res chain seq x y z
N MET A 1 37.72 -19.18 -5.39
CA MET A 1 37.48 -17.72 -5.64
C MET A 1 36.57 -17.45 -6.83
N ALA A 2 36.72 -18.10 -7.97
CA ALA A 2 35.82 -17.89 -9.11
C ALA A 2 34.36 -18.26 -8.81
N ILE A 3 34.12 -19.33 -8.05
CA ILE A 3 32.76 -19.80 -7.72
C ILE A 3 32.02 -18.80 -6.80
N THR A 4 32.70 -18.22 -5.82
CA THR A 4 32.07 -17.20 -4.92
C THR A 4 31.75 -15.93 -5.68
N ALA A 5 32.60 -15.49 -6.60
CA ALA A 5 32.34 -14.31 -7.44
C ALA A 5 31.15 -14.54 -8.39
N LEU A 6 31.04 -15.73 -8.98
CA LEU A 6 29.90 -16.10 -9.83
C LEU A 6 28.60 -16.18 -9.01
N TYR A 7 28.65 -16.74 -7.81
CA TYR A 7 27.50 -16.79 -6.91
C TYR A 7 27.05 -15.39 -6.51
N SER A 8 27.98 -14.53 -6.10
CA SER A 8 27.69 -13.13 -5.75
C SER A 8 27.07 -12.37 -6.91
N GLY A 9 27.59 -12.59 -8.14
CA GLY A 9 27.01 -12.01 -9.36
C GLY A 9 25.61 -12.55 -9.67
N ALA A 10 25.38 -13.85 -9.50
CA ALA A 10 24.08 -14.47 -9.73
C ALA A 10 23.01 -13.96 -8.74
N THR A 11 23.35 -13.82 -7.45
CA THR A 11 22.43 -13.26 -6.45
C THR A 11 22.10 -11.81 -6.75
N GLY A 12 23.09 -11.01 -7.17
CA GLY A 12 22.85 -9.61 -7.59
C GLY A 12 21.92 -9.50 -8.80
N LEU A 13 22.12 -10.34 -9.82
CA LEU A 13 21.22 -10.36 -10.99
C LEU A 13 19.80 -10.77 -10.63
N SER A 14 19.63 -11.78 -9.75
CA SER A 14 18.32 -12.20 -9.26
C SER A 14 17.62 -11.09 -8.48
N ALA A 15 18.36 -10.38 -7.63
CA ALA A 15 17.86 -9.28 -6.85
C ALA A 15 17.42 -8.10 -7.74
N LEU A 16 18.23 -7.73 -8.75
CA LEU A 16 17.88 -6.70 -9.74
C LEU A 16 16.69 -7.10 -10.62
N SER A 17 16.54 -8.39 -10.96
CA SER A 17 15.34 -8.87 -11.67
C SER A 17 14.07 -8.61 -10.87
N THR A 18 14.07 -8.90 -9.56
CA THR A 18 12.94 -8.60 -8.67
C THR A 18 12.65 -7.10 -8.60
N GLU A 19 13.70 -6.26 -8.56
CA GLU A 19 13.53 -4.81 -8.58
C GLU A 19 12.88 -4.33 -9.88
N LEU A 20 13.30 -4.86 -11.02
CA LEU A 20 12.69 -4.55 -12.32
C LEU A 20 11.21 -4.96 -12.38
N ASP A 21 10.84 -6.11 -11.80
CA ASP A 21 9.44 -6.54 -11.72
C ASP A 21 8.60 -5.55 -10.91
N VAL A 22 9.12 -5.07 -9.78
CA VAL A 22 8.44 -4.08 -8.93
C VAL A 22 8.33 -2.71 -9.64
N ILE A 23 9.40 -2.24 -10.28
CA ILE A 23 9.38 -0.99 -11.05
C ILE A 23 8.37 -1.10 -12.21
N SER A 24 8.34 -2.21 -12.91
CA SER A 24 7.42 -2.46 -14.01
C SER A 24 5.97 -2.43 -13.54
N ASN A 25 5.67 -3.02 -12.36
CA ASN A 25 4.36 -2.95 -11.74
C ASN A 25 3.99 -1.52 -11.33
N ASN A 26 4.92 -0.76 -10.74
CA ASN A 26 4.69 0.64 -10.40
C ASN A 26 4.38 1.48 -11.65
N LEU A 27 5.13 1.27 -12.73
CA LEU A 27 4.91 1.98 -14.00
C LEU A 27 3.57 1.61 -14.65
N ALA A 28 3.21 0.33 -14.64
CA ALA A 28 1.91 -0.12 -15.17
C ALA A 28 0.72 0.50 -14.42
N ASN A 29 0.89 0.79 -13.14
CA ASN A 29 -0.15 1.35 -12.27
C ASN A 29 -0.03 2.86 -12.03
N VAL A 30 0.80 3.60 -12.81
CA VAL A 30 1.02 5.05 -12.61
C VAL A 30 -0.27 5.86 -12.73
N ASN A 31 -1.22 5.42 -13.54
CA ASN A 31 -2.53 6.06 -13.72
C ASN A 31 -3.64 5.45 -12.86
N THR A 32 -3.34 4.46 -12.00
CA THR A 32 -4.33 3.83 -11.15
C THR A 32 -4.60 4.70 -9.92
N LYS A 33 -5.84 5.17 -9.76
CA LYS A 33 -6.24 6.01 -8.63
C LYS A 33 -6.05 5.28 -7.31
N GLY A 34 -5.38 5.92 -6.35
CA GLY A 34 -5.15 5.35 -5.03
C GLY A 34 -4.07 4.25 -4.98
N PHE A 35 -3.38 3.99 -6.09
CA PHE A 35 -2.24 3.07 -6.11
C PHE A 35 -1.11 3.58 -5.19
N LYS A 36 -0.49 2.66 -4.50
CA LYS A 36 0.69 2.91 -3.66
C LYS A 36 1.89 2.18 -4.23
N ALA A 37 2.91 2.95 -4.60
CA ALA A 37 4.14 2.38 -5.13
C ALA A 37 4.81 1.49 -4.09
N SER A 38 5.47 0.44 -4.55
CA SER A 38 6.31 -0.40 -3.72
C SER A 38 7.78 -0.28 -4.13
N ARG A 39 8.66 -0.52 -3.18
CA ARG A 39 10.11 -0.60 -3.39
C ARG A 39 10.66 -1.90 -2.85
N VAL A 40 11.76 -2.33 -3.41
CA VAL A 40 12.50 -3.52 -2.95
C VAL A 40 13.58 -3.09 -1.96
N ASN A 41 13.67 -3.76 -0.84
CA ASN A 41 14.76 -3.60 0.12
C ASN A 41 15.72 -4.78 -0.02
N PHE A 42 17.01 -4.46 -0.11
CA PHE A 42 18.07 -5.44 -0.22
C PHE A 42 18.83 -5.57 1.08
N GLU A 43 19.35 -6.76 1.32
CA GLU A 43 20.28 -7.06 2.41
C GLU A 43 21.53 -7.71 1.85
N ASP A 44 22.68 -7.40 2.42
CA ASP A 44 23.91 -8.08 2.14
C ASP A 44 23.92 -9.48 2.78
N LEU A 45 24.65 -10.39 2.17
CA LEU A 45 24.88 -11.73 2.72
C LEU A 45 26.15 -11.73 3.59
N VAL A 46 26.33 -12.78 4.33
CA VAL A 46 27.45 -12.98 5.26
C VAL A 46 28.79 -12.76 4.54
N TYR A 47 29.74 -12.17 5.25
CA TYR A 47 31.10 -11.96 4.77
C TYR A 47 31.98 -13.14 5.09
N GLN A 48 32.77 -13.55 4.12
CA GLN A 48 33.85 -14.51 4.32
C GLN A 48 35.10 -13.77 4.81
N GLU A 49 35.55 -14.07 5.99
CA GLU A 49 36.82 -13.59 6.53
C GLU A 49 37.98 -14.36 5.91
N LYS A 50 38.87 -13.67 5.20
CA LYS A 50 40.11 -14.24 4.61
C LYS A 50 41.36 -13.89 5.39
N ALA A 51 41.30 -12.80 6.10
CA ALA A 51 42.36 -12.37 6.99
C ALA A 51 41.78 -11.58 8.16
N GLN A 52 42.16 -11.98 9.37
CA GLN A 52 41.69 -11.38 10.61
C GLN A 52 42.49 -10.10 10.91
N PRO A 53 41.87 -9.04 11.37
CA PRO A 53 42.59 -7.86 11.89
C PRO A 53 43.27 -8.20 13.21
N GLY A 54 44.38 -7.52 13.53
CA GLY A 54 45.11 -7.72 14.79
C GLY A 54 45.99 -8.96 14.86
N VAL A 55 46.11 -9.72 13.76
CA VAL A 55 47.05 -10.85 13.71
C VAL A 55 48.45 -10.35 13.37
N GLU A 56 49.43 -10.70 14.22
CA GLU A 56 50.82 -10.36 14.01
C GLU A 56 51.40 -11.09 12.78
N ASN A 57 52.16 -10.37 11.99
CA ASN A 57 52.99 -10.93 10.90
C ASN A 57 54.27 -11.54 11.49
N ALA A 58 55.01 -12.30 10.68
CA ALA A 58 56.28 -12.90 11.06
C ALA A 58 57.32 -11.87 11.57
N ASN A 59 57.15 -10.60 11.32
CA ASN A 59 58.01 -9.51 11.75
C ASN A 59 57.51 -8.78 13.03
N GLY A 60 56.41 -9.24 13.66
CA GLY A 60 55.86 -8.64 14.86
C GLY A 60 54.95 -7.43 14.59
N ASP A 61 54.62 -7.09 13.32
CA ASP A 61 53.72 -6.02 12.97
C ASP A 61 52.26 -6.55 12.97
N GLU A 62 51.37 -5.90 13.69
CA GLU A 62 49.93 -6.20 13.68
C GLU A 62 49.27 -5.74 12.38
N ARG A 63 48.42 -6.58 11.81
CA ARG A 63 47.63 -6.20 10.65
C ARG A 63 46.49 -5.25 11.08
N PRO A 64 46.51 -3.94 10.64
CA PRO A 64 45.53 -2.97 11.10
C PRO A 64 44.11 -3.21 10.53
N MET A 65 43.98 -3.94 9.40
CA MET A 65 42.69 -4.20 8.75
C MET A 65 42.58 -5.65 8.35
N GLY A 66 41.36 -6.22 8.53
CA GLY A 66 41.00 -7.52 8.03
C GLY A 66 40.68 -7.53 6.54
N LEU A 67 40.61 -8.71 5.94
CA LEU A 67 40.17 -8.94 4.58
C LEU A 67 38.85 -9.70 4.62
N PHE A 68 37.72 -8.99 4.35
CA PHE A 68 36.39 -9.55 4.30
C PHE A 68 35.86 -9.50 2.87
N VAL A 69 35.24 -10.59 2.41
CA VAL A 69 34.62 -10.69 1.09
C VAL A 69 33.17 -11.07 1.25
N GLY A 70 32.25 -10.20 0.83
CA GLY A 70 30.81 -10.43 0.85
C GLY A 70 30.40 -11.57 -0.08
N LEU A 71 29.39 -12.34 0.28
CA LEU A 71 28.87 -13.48 -0.49
C LEU A 71 27.69 -13.11 -1.39
N GLY A 72 27.38 -11.83 -1.53
CA GLY A 72 26.34 -11.34 -2.42
C GLY A 72 25.22 -10.60 -1.70
N THR A 73 24.05 -10.55 -2.30
CA THR A 73 22.87 -9.84 -1.81
C THR A 73 21.62 -10.72 -1.90
N ARG A 74 20.60 -10.37 -1.12
CA ARG A 74 19.27 -10.94 -1.22
C ARG A 74 18.19 -9.84 -1.14
N VAL A 75 17.03 -10.14 -1.67
CA VAL A 75 15.83 -9.33 -1.43
C VAL A 75 15.31 -9.67 -0.03
N SER A 76 15.19 -8.66 0.83
CA SER A 76 14.65 -8.80 2.18
C SER A 76 13.11 -8.75 2.16
N ASN A 77 12.58 -7.67 1.62
CA ASN A 77 11.14 -7.45 1.52
C ASN A 77 10.80 -6.44 0.43
N THR A 78 9.50 -6.28 0.19
CA THR A 78 8.94 -5.17 -0.57
C THR A 78 8.14 -4.27 0.38
N GLN A 79 8.37 -2.99 0.32
CA GLN A 79 7.76 -1.99 1.19
C GLN A 79 6.87 -1.07 0.38
N PHE A 80 5.62 -0.85 0.83
CA PHE A 80 4.70 0.10 0.23
C PHE A 80 4.96 1.52 0.74
N ASP A 81 4.88 2.48 -0.15
CA ASP A 81 4.94 3.90 0.18
C ASP A 81 3.52 4.47 0.32
N PHE A 82 3.08 4.69 1.55
CA PHE A 82 1.77 5.27 1.87
C PHE A 82 1.77 6.79 1.95
N THR A 83 2.83 7.46 1.51
CA THR A 83 2.85 8.94 1.44
C THR A 83 1.66 9.44 0.63
N GLN A 84 1.17 10.63 1.02
CA GLN A 84 0.07 11.31 0.33
C GLN A 84 0.56 11.81 -1.03
N GLY A 85 -0.13 11.41 -2.11
CA GLY A 85 0.03 12.01 -3.42
C GLY A 85 -0.79 13.30 -3.57
N ASP A 86 -0.60 13.99 -4.68
CA ASP A 86 -1.35 15.20 -4.99
C ASP A 86 -2.82 14.87 -5.27
N PRO A 87 -3.78 15.58 -4.66
CA PRO A 87 -5.19 15.39 -4.93
C PRO A 87 -5.54 15.92 -6.33
N ILE A 88 -6.26 15.11 -7.09
CA ILE A 88 -6.75 15.47 -8.42
C ILE A 88 -8.25 15.83 -8.29
N SER A 89 -8.62 17.03 -8.72
CA SER A 89 -10.02 17.42 -8.78
C SER A 89 -10.74 16.66 -9.90
N THR A 90 -11.84 16.01 -9.54
CA THR A 90 -12.73 15.30 -10.47
C THR A 90 -14.11 15.94 -10.45
N ASN A 91 -14.92 15.69 -11.48
CA ASN A 91 -16.29 16.19 -11.54
C ASN A 91 -17.31 15.23 -10.90
N SER A 92 -16.86 14.21 -10.18
CA SER A 92 -17.70 13.23 -9.49
C SER A 92 -17.97 13.67 -8.06
N GLN A 93 -19.25 13.69 -7.66
CA GLN A 93 -19.65 14.03 -6.29
C GLN A 93 -19.28 12.97 -5.26
N LEU A 94 -19.01 11.74 -5.70
CA LEU A 94 -18.67 10.61 -4.84
C LEU A 94 -17.17 10.34 -4.75
N ASP A 95 -16.36 11.06 -5.53
CA ASP A 95 -14.90 10.93 -5.44
C ASP A 95 -14.40 11.70 -4.21
N MET A 96 -13.71 11.01 -3.33
CA MET A 96 -13.21 11.54 -2.07
C MET A 96 -11.71 11.34 -1.94
N CYS A 97 -11.05 12.25 -1.24
CA CYS A 97 -9.64 12.14 -0.90
C CYS A 97 -9.45 12.28 0.61
N ILE A 98 -8.74 11.35 1.22
CA ILE A 98 -8.37 11.46 2.64
C ILE A 98 -7.19 12.43 2.74
N ALA A 99 -7.38 13.57 3.41
CA ALA A 99 -6.31 14.49 3.74
C ALA A 99 -5.61 14.02 5.02
N GLY A 100 -4.43 13.42 4.90
CA GLY A 100 -3.67 12.93 6.03
C GLY A 100 -3.66 11.40 6.16
N ARG A 101 -3.55 10.90 7.41
CA ARG A 101 -3.46 9.46 7.71
C ARG A 101 -4.86 8.85 7.84
N GLY A 102 -5.05 7.64 7.33
CA GLY A 102 -6.30 6.89 7.46
C GLY A 102 -6.60 6.06 6.22
N PHE A 103 -7.53 5.16 6.33
CA PHE A 103 -7.99 4.27 5.25
C PHE A 103 -9.51 4.20 5.31
N PHE A 104 -10.14 4.14 4.15
CA PHE A 104 -11.55 3.78 4.05
C PHE A 104 -11.71 2.31 4.42
N GLN A 105 -12.75 2.00 5.16
CA GLN A 105 -13.14 0.64 5.49
C GLN A 105 -14.11 0.14 4.43
N VAL A 106 -13.87 -1.05 3.92
CA VAL A 106 -14.70 -1.66 2.88
C VAL A 106 -15.00 -3.12 3.23
N GLN A 107 -16.21 -3.55 2.98
CA GLN A 107 -16.65 -4.92 3.22
C GLN A 107 -16.22 -5.83 2.08
N LEU A 108 -15.52 -6.92 2.40
CA LEU A 108 -15.05 -7.92 1.45
C LEU A 108 -16.02 -9.08 1.34
N ALA A 109 -16.50 -9.36 0.13
CA ALA A 109 -17.45 -10.45 -0.12
C ALA A 109 -16.86 -11.85 0.16
N ASN A 110 -15.53 -12.00 0.13
CA ASN A 110 -14.86 -13.29 0.22
C ASN A 110 -14.41 -13.69 1.64
N GLY A 111 -14.80 -12.93 2.66
CA GLY A 111 -14.41 -13.22 4.07
C GLY A 111 -12.90 -13.13 4.34
N ALA A 112 -12.10 -12.56 3.43
CA ALA A 112 -10.68 -12.33 3.68
C ALA A 112 -10.52 -11.24 4.75
N GLY A 113 -9.59 -11.40 5.68
CA GLY A 113 -9.27 -10.37 6.68
C GLY A 113 -10.43 -10.00 7.60
N ASP A 114 -11.11 -10.98 8.18
CA ASP A 114 -12.30 -10.79 9.03
C ASP A 114 -13.49 -10.11 8.30
N GLY A 115 -13.47 -10.10 6.96
CA GLY A 115 -14.51 -9.51 6.13
C GLY A 115 -14.35 -8.01 5.87
N THR A 116 -13.39 -7.33 6.52
CA THR A 116 -13.13 -5.90 6.34
C THR A 116 -11.81 -5.70 5.61
N GLY A 117 -11.85 -4.90 4.55
CA GLY A 117 -10.67 -4.43 3.82
C GLY A 117 -10.46 -2.94 4.02
N TYR A 118 -9.27 -2.46 3.70
CA TYR A 118 -8.86 -1.08 3.88
C TYR A 118 -8.32 -0.52 2.58
N SER A 119 -8.76 0.67 2.20
CA SER A 119 -8.36 1.30 0.93
C SER A 119 -8.01 2.78 1.10
N ARG A 120 -7.08 3.24 0.26
CA ARG A 120 -6.81 4.66 0.09
C ARG A 120 -7.43 5.23 -1.19
N ALA A 121 -7.97 4.36 -2.04
CA ALA A 121 -8.69 4.78 -3.23
C ALA A 121 -10.05 5.37 -2.81
N GLY A 122 -10.36 6.57 -3.31
CA GLY A 122 -11.58 7.29 -2.96
C GLY A 122 -12.55 7.43 -4.13
N ASN A 123 -12.39 6.65 -5.18
CA ASN A 123 -13.27 6.62 -6.34
C ASN A 123 -14.50 5.73 -6.07
N PHE A 124 -15.46 6.26 -5.34
CA PHE A 124 -16.69 5.54 -5.03
C PHE A 124 -17.73 5.72 -6.13
N THR A 125 -18.55 4.69 -6.32
CA THR A 125 -19.71 4.68 -7.20
C THR A 125 -20.92 4.09 -6.48
N LEU A 126 -22.11 4.28 -7.03
CA LEU A 126 -23.32 3.67 -6.49
C LEU A 126 -23.61 2.37 -7.24
N ASN A 127 -23.95 1.34 -6.49
CA ASN A 127 -24.49 0.11 -7.07
C ASN A 127 -26.01 0.28 -7.38
N SER A 128 -26.62 -0.75 -7.96
CA SER A 128 -28.06 -0.76 -8.25
C SER A 128 -28.97 -0.61 -7.03
N ASN A 129 -28.45 -0.89 -5.83
CA ASN A 129 -29.17 -0.78 -4.57
C ASN A 129 -28.99 0.60 -3.90
N GLY A 130 -28.22 1.50 -4.51
CA GLY A 130 -27.88 2.80 -3.92
C GLY A 130 -26.79 2.75 -2.85
N GLU A 131 -26.06 1.62 -2.71
CA GLU A 131 -24.95 1.51 -1.76
C GLU A 131 -23.64 2.04 -2.38
N MET A 132 -22.82 2.69 -1.57
CA MET A 132 -21.51 3.17 -1.99
C MET A 132 -20.52 2.01 -2.09
N VAL A 133 -19.96 1.81 -3.28
CA VAL A 133 -18.98 0.76 -3.59
C VAL A 133 -17.70 1.36 -4.18
N LEU A 134 -16.58 0.70 -3.96
CA LEU A 134 -15.28 1.15 -4.43
C LEU A 134 -15.04 0.75 -5.88
N GLY A 135 -14.71 1.72 -6.72
CA GLY A 135 -14.22 1.55 -8.09
C GLY A 135 -15.26 1.14 -9.10
N THR A 136 -15.94 0.03 -8.93
CA THR A 136 -16.93 -0.52 -9.87
C THR A 136 -18.20 -0.94 -9.14
N ALA A 137 -19.33 -1.06 -9.86
CA ALA A 137 -20.62 -1.44 -9.28
C ALA A 137 -20.61 -2.78 -8.51
N ASN A 138 -19.67 -3.66 -8.79
CA ASN A 138 -19.45 -4.93 -8.09
C ASN A 138 -18.27 -4.86 -7.11
N GLY A 139 -17.74 -3.67 -6.85
CA GLY A 139 -16.63 -3.46 -5.93
C GLY A 139 -17.03 -3.71 -4.47
N PRO A 140 -16.04 -3.72 -3.55
CA PRO A 140 -16.31 -3.84 -2.14
C PRO A 140 -17.13 -2.64 -1.64
N ARG A 141 -18.09 -2.89 -0.74
CA ARG A 141 -18.98 -1.87 -0.19
C ARG A 141 -18.27 -1.07 0.88
N LEU A 142 -18.62 0.21 0.97
CA LEU A 142 -18.14 1.05 2.08
C LEU A 142 -18.68 0.53 3.42
N GLU A 143 -17.88 0.59 4.47
CA GLU A 143 -18.25 0.27 5.83
C GLU A 143 -18.02 1.50 6.74
N PRO A 144 -19.00 1.95 7.54
CA PRO A 144 -20.38 1.45 7.63
C PRO A 144 -21.17 1.64 6.33
N PRO A 145 -22.14 0.75 6.02
CA PRO A 145 -22.89 0.82 4.78
C PRO A 145 -23.73 2.08 4.72
N ILE A 146 -23.52 2.89 3.69
CA ILE A 146 -24.30 4.10 3.44
C ILE A 146 -25.15 3.84 2.21
N GLN A 147 -26.46 3.93 2.37
CA GLN A 147 -27.45 3.70 1.31
C GLN A 147 -28.05 5.03 0.89
N ILE A 148 -27.84 5.40 -0.36
CA ILE A 148 -28.36 6.64 -0.94
C ILE A 148 -29.68 6.33 -1.63
N PRO A 149 -30.79 7.03 -1.30
CA PRO A 149 -32.06 6.85 -1.96
C PRO A 149 -31.96 7.16 -3.47
N GLN A 150 -32.65 6.40 -4.30
CA GLN A 150 -32.66 6.60 -5.76
C GLN A 150 -33.31 7.94 -6.17
N GLU A 151 -34.13 8.52 -5.29
CA GLU A 151 -34.80 9.81 -5.50
C GLU A 151 -33.90 11.01 -5.14
N ALA A 152 -32.67 10.78 -4.74
CA ALA A 152 -31.73 11.81 -4.34
C ALA A 152 -31.40 12.75 -5.52
N THR A 153 -31.63 14.06 -5.32
CA THR A 153 -31.34 15.08 -6.33
C THR A 153 -29.90 15.56 -6.25
N ALA A 154 -29.32 15.62 -5.05
CA ALA A 154 -27.93 16.01 -4.83
C ALA A 154 -27.36 15.24 -3.65
N ILE A 155 -26.06 14.98 -3.72
CA ILE A 155 -25.27 14.32 -2.67
C ILE A 155 -24.16 15.29 -2.30
N ASP A 156 -24.01 15.58 -1.03
CA ASP A 156 -22.94 16.42 -0.50
C ASP A 156 -22.19 15.69 0.61
N ILE A 157 -20.88 15.70 0.53
CA ILE A 157 -20.00 15.05 1.50
C ILE A 157 -19.15 16.13 2.15
N THR A 158 -19.33 16.30 3.45
CA THR A 158 -18.60 17.30 4.22
C THR A 158 -17.17 16.85 4.53
N SER A 159 -16.32 17.81 4.89
CA SER A 159 -14.93 17.53 5.33
C SER A 159 -14.84 16.58 6.53
N ASP A 160 -15.90 16.46 7.33
CA ASP A 160 -15.97 15.58 8.49
C ASP A 160 -16.48 14.17 8.14
N GLY A 161 -16.64 13.89 6.84
CA GLY A 161 -17.11 12.60 6.33
C GLY A 161 -18.60 12.35 6.50
N GLN A 162 -19.41 13.38 6.82
CA GLN A 162 -20.86 13.25 6.87
C GLN A 162 -21.43 13.30 5.45
N VAL A 163 -22.30 12.35 5.15
CA VAL A 163 -22.98 12.24 3.85
C VAL A 163 -24.38 12.81 3.98
N TRP A 164 -24.64 13.88 3.24
CA TRP A 164 -25.91 14.59 3.19
C TRP A 164 -26.55 14.37 1.82
N VAL A 165 -27.86 14.20 1.82
CA VAL A 165 -28.63 14.00 0.59
C VAL A 165 -29.81 14.93 0.57
N GLN A 166 -30.04 15.54 -0.58
CA GLN A 166 -31.22 16.36 -0.83
C GLN A 166 -32.27 15.55 -1.59
N LEU A 167 -33.46 15.46 -1.02
CA LEU A 167 -34.61 14.82 -1.62
C LEU A 167 -35.51 15.87 -2.33
N PRO A 168 -36.20 15.51 -3.42
CA PRO A 168 -36.97 16.48 -4.23
C PRO A 168 -38.11 17.16 -3.49
N ASN A 169 -38.59 16.61 -2.39
CA ASN A 169 -39.71 17.16 -1.60
C ASN A 169 -39.30 17.74 -0.24
N GLN A 170 -38.00 17.85 0.03
CA GLN A 170 -37.48 18.42 1.29
C GLN A 170 -36.57 19.61 0.97
N VAL A 171 -36.77 20.71 1.72
CA VAL A 171 -35.94 21.92 1.58
C VAL A 171 -34.60 21.73 2.29
N ASP A 172 -34.58 20.99 3.39
CA ASP A 172 -33.39 20.76 4.19
C ASP A 172 -32.71 19.42 3.79
N PRO A 173 -31.39 19.44 3.58
CA PRO A 173 -30.63 18.20 3.32
C PRO A 173 -30.71 17.28 4.55
N GLN A 174 -30.80 15.97 4.31
CA GLN A 174 -30.85 14.95 5.35
C GLN A 174 -29.52 14.25 5.43
N GLN A 175 -28.98 14.12 6.65
CA GLN A 175 -27.81 13.28 6.89
C GLN A 175 -28.20 11.79 6.85
N ILE A 176 -27.54 11.03 5.98
CA ILE A 176 -27.79 9.59 5.82
C ILE A 176 -26.76 8.74 6.57
N GLY A 177 -25.53 9.21 6.66
CA GLY A 177 -24.48 8.46 7.32
C GLY A 177 -23.20 9.26 7.49
N GLN A 178 -22.23 8.60 8.08
CA GLN A 178 -20.89 9.15 8.26
C GLN A 178 -19.85 8.11 7.82
N ILE A 179 -18.84 8.55 7.11
CA ILE A 179 -17.72 7.73 6.65
C ILE A 179 -16.72 7.65 7.79
N GLU A 180 -16.36 6.44 8.17
CA GLU A 180 -15.36 6.19 9.19
C GLU A 180 -14.01 5.83 8.56
N LEU A 181 -12.94 6.31 9.18
CA LEU A 181 -11.57 6.03 8.76
C LEU A 181 -10.85 5.18 9.81
N ALA A 182 -10.17 4.14 9.36
CA ALA A 182 -9.28 3.35 10.20
C ALA A 182 -7.84 3.88 10.11
N GLN A 183 -7.12 3.82 11.22
CA GLN A 183 -5.69 4.15 11.26
C GLN A 183 -4.90 2.94 11.77
N PHE A 184 -3.73 2.73 11.19
CA PHE A 184 -2.80 1.68 11.59
C PHE A 184 -1.52 2.31 12.14
N ILE A 185 -0.96 1.65 13.14
CA ILE A 185 0.35 2.05 13.72
C ILE A 185 1.43 1.82 12.68
N ASN A 186 1.35 0.66 11.98
CA ASN A 186 2.27 0.29 10.92
C ASN A 186 1.51 -0.04 9.62
N PRO A 187 1.22 0.96 8.78
CA PRO A 187 0.50 0.72 7.52
C PRO A 187 1.29 -0.14 6.51
N GLU A 188 2.63 -0.18 6.63
CA GLU A 188 3.48 -0.99 5.76
C GLU A 188 3.34 -2.49 6.01
N GLY A 189 2.82 -2.88 7.18
CA GLY A 189 2.48 -4.24 7.53
C GLY A 189 1.17 -4.75 6.90
N LEU A 190 0.40 -3.90 6.23
CA LEU A 190 -0.83 -4.29 5.55
C LEU A 190 -0.53 -5.18 4.33
N LYS A 191 -1.35 -6.23 4.15
CA LYS A 191 -1.22 -7.16 3.05
C LYS A 191 -2.14 -6.74 1.89
N PRO A 192 -1.61 -6.50 0.68
CA PRO A 192 -2.42 -6.18 -0.50
C PRO A 192 -3.16 -7.43 -1.01
N ILE A 193 -4.42 -7.27 -1.37
CA ILE A 193 -5.25 -8.34 -1.96
C ILE A 193 -5.69 -8.02 -3.40
N GLY A 194 -5.23 -6.88 -3.95
CA GLY A 194 -5.64 -6.38 -5.26
C GLY A 194 -6.76 -5.35 -5.17
N GLY A 195 -7.05 -4.66 -6.29
CA GLY A 195 -8.09 -3.61 -6.34
C GLY A 195 -7.84 -2.41 -5.42
N ASN A 196 -6.58 -2.13 -5.07
CA ASN A 196 -6.18 -1.11 -4.09
C ASN A 196 -6.75 -1.35 -2.68
N VAL A 197 -7.03 -2.62 -2.35
CA VAL A 197 -7.53 -3.03 -1.04
C VAL A 197 -6.46 -3.80 -0.29
N TYR A 198 -6.37 -3.51 0.99
CA TYR A 198 -5.42 -4.10 1.92
C TYR A 198 -6.17 -4.78 3.06
N ILE A 199 -5.59 -5.82 3.64
CA ILE A 199 -6.10 -6.48 4.85
C ILE A 199 -5.06 -6.36 5.97
N PRO A 200 -5.50 -6.32 7.24
CA PRO A 200 -4.58 -6.26 8.36
C PRO A 200 -3.77 -7.56 8.46
N SER A 201 -2.56 -7.43 8.95
CA SER A 201 -1.69 -8.54 9.31
C SER A 201 -1.33 -8.43 10.80
N GLY A 202 -0.69 -9.46 11.34
CA GLY A 202 -0.21 -9.40 12.73
C GLY A 202 0.85 -8.32 12.99
N SER A 203 1.29 -7.59 11.93
CA SER A 203 2.34 -6.54 11.99
C SER A 203 1.81 -5.14 11.70
N SER A 204 0.50 -4.99 11.40
CA SER A 204 -0.11 -3.69 11.02
C SER A 204 -0.60 -2.88 12.22
#